data_1e0e632081ac2c6de9791bbfdd6630dc
#
_entry.id   1e0e632081ac2c6de9791bbfdd6630dc
#
_cell.length_a   1.000
_cell.length_b   1.000
_cell.length_c   1.000
_cell.angle_alpha   90.00
_cell.angle_beta   90.00
_cell.angle_gamma   90.00
#
_symmetry.space_group_name_H-M   'P 1'
#
loop_
_entity.id
_entity.type
_entity.pdbx_description
1 polymer ?
#
loop_
_entity_poly.entity_id
_entity_poly.type
_entity_poly.pdbx_seq_one_letter_code
_entity_poly.pdbx_strand_id
1 'polypeptide(L)'
;IICDEYKYLWQGIGKADSIVFNPHKWLGAQFDCSVHFLKDMNVQKNTLSLTPEYLKTSGVEGITNLSDYTIPLGRRFRALKLWFLIRSEGLSGIRKLIRDHINWSEELFHKIKLLKNIEVITEPVLGLFTFRFINQNSENINELNEKIVKEINDEGLIYLTPTKVGEKLVIRFMAGTLEMEENDIDVAYECIKEKSERT
;
A
#
# COMPACT_ATOMS: atom_id res chain seq x y z
N ILE A 1 -10.00 7.81 3.23
CA ILE A 1 -11.28 8.14 3.89
C ILE A 1 -11.08 8.59 5.34
N ILE A 2 -10.06 8.09 6.02
CA ILE A 2 -9.79 8.45 7.43
C ILE A 2 -9.36 9.91 7.57
N CYS A 3 -8.58 10.44 6.60
CA CYS A 3 -8.16 11.83 6.53
C CYS A 3 -9.10 12.59 5.60
N ASP A 4 -9.69 13.68 6.09
CA ASP A 4 -10.76 14.40 5.39
C ASP A 4 -10.28 15.06 4.08
N GLU A 5 -9.03 15.53 4.07
CA GLU A 5 -8.37 16.18 2.92
C GLU A 5 -8.19 15.24 1.72
N TYR A 6 -8.16 13.92 1.91
CA TYR A 6 -8.01 12.93 0.84
C TYR A 6 -9.32 12.25 0.43
N LYS A 7 -10.45 12.67 0.98
CA LYS A 7 -11.77 12.09 0.64
C LYS A 7 -12.14 12.23 -0.82
N TYR A 8 -11.62 13.24 -1.52
CA TYR A 8 -11.89 13.45 -2.93
C TYR A 8 -11.44 12.27 -3.82
N LEU A 9 -10.42 11.52 -3.41
CA LEU A 9 -9.95 10.32 -4.11
C LEU A 9 -10.95 9.17 -4.10
N TRP A 10 -11.96 9.27 -3.24
CA TRP A 10 -12.99 8.24 -3.05
C TRP A 10 -14.33 8.63 -3.67
N GLN A 11 -14.35 9.64 -4.54
CA GLN A 11 -15.56 10.02 -5.27
C GLN A 11 -16.07 8.84 -6.09
N GLY A 12 -17.38 8.55 -5.96
CA GLY A 12 -18.02 7.42 -6.66
C GLY A 12 -17.95 6.08 -5.94
N ILE A 13 -17.27 5.98 -4.77
CA ILE A 13 -17.18 4.72 -4.00
C ILE A 13 -18.56 4.12 -3.66
N GLY A 14 -19.58 4.95 -3.46
CA GLY A 14 -20.97 4.50 -3.21
C GLY A 14 -21.62 3.77 -4.39
N LYS A 15 -21.02 3.80 -5.58
CA LYS A 15 -21.47 3.04 -6.77
C LYS A 15 -20.83 1.66 -6.86
N ALA A 16 -19.81 1.38 -6.07
CA ALA A 16 -19.13 0.08 -6.08
C ALA A 16 -20.03 -1.02 -5.51
N ASP A 17 -20.05 -2.17 -6.13
CA ASP A 17 -20.73 -3.37 -5.63
C ASP A 17 -19.89 -4.08 -4.56
N SER A 18 -18.55 -3.95 -4.65
CA SER A 18 -17.62 -4.47 -3.65
C SER A 18 -16.41 -3.57 -3.47
N ILE A 19 -15.89 -3.53 -2.25
CA ILE A 19 -14.69 -2.78 -1.88
C ILE A 19 -13.83 -3.65 -0.99
N VAL A 20 -12.55 -3.74 -1.34
CA VAL A 20 -11.53 -4.43 -0.53
C VAL A 20 -10.45 -3.45 -0.10
N PHE A 21 -10.05 -3.52 1.17
CA PHE A 21 -8.81 -2.89 1.61
C PHE A 21 -8.05 -3.81 2.57
N ASN A 22 -6.76 -3.58 2.66
CA ASN A 22 -5.86 -4.44 3.41
C ASN A 22 -5.24 -3.70 4.61
N PRO A 23 -5.82 -3.80 5.81
CA PRO A 23 -5.23 -3.23 7.02
C PRO A 23 -3.81 -3.73 7.31
N HIS A 24 -3.46 -4.93 6.83
CA HIS A 24 -2.11 -5.49 6.97
C HIS A 24 -1.06 -4.87 6.04
N LYS A 25 -1.42 -3.83 5.25
CA LYS A 25 -0.49 -3.02 4.46
C LYS A 25 -0.24 -1.70 5.18
N TRP A 26 -0.57 -0.60 4.58
CA TRP A 26 -0.27 0.74 5.07
C TRP A 26 -0.84 1.08 6.47
N LEU A 27 -1.96 0.45 6.86
CA LEU A 27 -2.52 0.66 8.19
C LEU A 27 -1.72 -0.06 9.30
N GLY A 28 -0.87 -1.02 8.94
CA GLY A 28 0.07 -1.68 9.84
C GLY A 28 -0.49 -2.80 10.72
N ALA A 29 -1.71 -3.27 10.45
CA ALA A 29 -2.18 -4.46 11.14
C ALA A 29 -1.31 -5.67 10.76
N GLN A 30 -0.94 -6.49 11.72
CA GLN A 30 -0.15 -7.68 11.45
C GLN A 30 -0.79 -8.58 10.37
N PHE A 31 0.02 -9.10 9.48
CA PHE A 31 -0.40 -10.02 8.42
C PHE A 31 -1.04 -11.30 9.00
N ASP A 32 -2.16 -11.80 8.53
CA ASP A 32 -2.97 -11.29 7.44
C ASP A 32 -4.25 -10.60 7.98
N CYS A 33 -4.66 -9.51 7.38
CA CYS A 33 -5.92 -8.84 7.66
C CYS A 33 -6.42 -8.08 6.42
N SER A 34 -7.46 -8.59 5.79
CA SER A 34 -8.17 -7.92 4.69
C SER A 34 -9.63 -7.72 5.08
N VAL A 35 -10.19 -6.59 4.67
CA VAL A 35 -11.60 -6.25 4.88
C VAL A 35 -12.29 -6.17 3.53
N HIS A 36 -13.43 -6.82 3.42
CA HIS A 36 -14.25 -6.83 2.23
C HIS A 36 -15.64 -6.30 2.57
N PHE A 37 -16.05 -5.25 1.91
CA PHE A 37 -17.41 -4.70 1.97
C PHE A 37 -18.16 -5.10 0.70
N LEU A 38 -19.39 -5.50 0.87
CA LEU A 38 -20.31 -5.83 -0.23
C LEU A 38 -21.58 -5.00 -0.09
N LYS A 39 -22.10 -4.57 -1.22
CA LYS A 39 -23.40 -3.90 -1.29
C LYS A 39 -24.54 -4.85 -0.96
N ASP A 40 -24.45 -6.10 -1.44
CA ASP A 40 -25.37 -7.19 -1.12
C ASP A 40 -24.60 -8.42 -0.64
N MET A 41 -24.72 -8.71 0.65
CA MET A 41 -24.10 -9.87 1.28
C MET A 41 -24.68 -11.20 0.80
N ASN A 42 -25.91 -11.24 0.28
CA ASN A 42 -26.51 -12.48 -0.21
C ASN A 42 -25.78 -13.02 -1.45
N VAL A 43 -25.20 -12.16 -2.26
CA VAL A 43 -24.39 -12.58 -3.41
C VAL A 43 -23.24 -13.46 -2.95
N GLN A 44 -22.51 -13.04 -1.92
CA GLN A 44 -21.39 -13.82 -1.38
C GLN A 44 -21.88 -15.11 -0.72
N LYS A 45 -22.94 -15.03 0.08
CA LYS A 45 -23.54 -16.21 0.71
C LYS A 45 -23.95 -17.25 -0.33
N ASN A 46 -24.70 -16.84 -1.35
CA ASN A 46 -25.19 -17.76 -2.41
C ASN A 46 -24.04 -18.38 -3.23
N THR A 47 -22.89 -17.69 -3.31
CA THR A 47 -21.72 -18.17 -4.05
C THR A 47 -20.86 -19.13 -3.24
N LEU A 48 -20.71 -18.89 -1.94
CA LEU A 48 -19.71 -19.57 -1.10
C LEU A 48 -20.32 -20.54 -0.09
N SER A 49 -21.62 -20.42 0.23
CA SER A 49 -22.25 -21.29 1.22
C SER A 49 -22.31 -22.74 0.72
N LEU A 50 -21.65 -23.60 1.46
CA LEU A 50 -21.78 -25.06 1.35
C LEU A 50 -22.28 -25.55 2.71
N THR A 51 -23.58 -25.82 2.82
CA THR A 51 -24.18 -26.26 4.09
C THR A 51 -24.52 -27.76 4.02
N PRO A 52 -23.57 -28.64 4.37
CA PRO A 52 -23.84 -30.06 4.50
C PRO A 52 -24.94 -30.33 5.54
N GLU A 53 -25.69 -31.42 5.40
CA GLU A 53 -26.80 -31.75 6.30
C GLU A 53 -26.41 -31.74 7.80
N TYR A 54 -25.21 -32.23 8.13
CA TYR A 54 -24.73 -32.27 9.53
C TYR A 54 -24.43 -30.90 10.14
N LEU A 55 -24.33 -29.85 9.34
CA LEU A 55 -24.16 -28.47 9.79
C LEU A 55 -25.47 -27.67 9.86
N LYS A 56 -26.57 -28.25 9.42
CA LYS A 56 -27.92 -27.67 9.57
C LYS A 56 -28.36 -27.76 11.00
N THR A 57 -28.12 -26.71 11.78
CA THR A 57 -28.56 -26.65 13.18
C THR A 57 -29.99 -26.08 13.23
N SER A 58 -30.92 -26.80 13.75
CA SER A 58 -32.28 -26.30 14.02
C SER A 58 -32.25 -25.34 15.23
N GLY A 59 -33.08 -24.29 15.19
CA GLY A 59 -33.29 -23.39 16.33
C GLY A 59 -32.30 -22.19 16.40
N VAL A 60 -31.56 -21.90 15.33
CA VAL A 60 -30.65 -20.74 15.22
C VAL A 60 -31.17 -19.66 14.27
N GLU A 61 -32.48 -19.46 14.23
CA GLU A 61 -33.07 -18.38 13.44
C GLU A 61 -32.51 -17.03 13.86
N GLY A 62 -32.03 -16.25 12.87
CA GLY A 62 -31.45 -14.91 13.12
C GLY A 62 -29.96 -14.87 13.44
N ILE A 63 -29.28 -16.01 13.58
CA ILE A 63 -27.83 -16.05 13.76
C ILE A 63 -27.11 -16.06 12.42
N THR A 64 -26.18 -15.12 12.23
CA THR A 64 -25.31 -15.09 11.05
C THR A 64 -24.20 -16.12 11.20
N ASN A 65 -24.23 -17.18 10.38
CA ASN A 65 -23.13 -18.12 10.34
C ASN A 65 -22.04 -17.60 9.39
N LEU A 66 -20.90 -17.21 9.95
CA LEU A 66 -19.81 -16.62 9.18
C LEU A 66 -19.17 -17.58 8.17
N SER A 67 -19.30 -18.90 8.35
CA SER A 67 -18.82 -19.88 7.38
C SER A 67 -19.57 -19.82 6.05
N ASP A 68 -20.81 -19.33 6.03
CA ASP A 68 -21.60 -19.17 4.80
C ASP A 68 -20.99 -18.12 3.85
N TYR A 69 -20.13 -17.25 4.35
CA TYR A 69 -19.51 -16.14 3.61
C TYR A 69 -18.05 -16.41 3.25
N THR A 70 -17.55 -17.62 3.39
CA THR A 70 -16.13 -17.91 3.20
C THR A 70 -15.92 -19.32 2.67
N ILE A 71 -14.79 -19.53 1.99
CA ILE A 71 -14.37 -20.86 1.55
C ILE A 71 -13.98 -21.75 2.75
N PRO A 72 -13.13 -21.31 3.69
CA PRO A 72 -12.79 -22.10 4.87
C PRO A 72 -13.94 -22.13 5.87
N LEU A 73 -14.26 -23.33 6.39
CA LEU A 73 -15.26 -23.50 7.46
C LEU A 73 -14.83 -22.78 8.75
N GLY A 74 -13.58 -22.95 9.17
CA GLY A 74 -13.01 -22.29 10.34
C GLY A 74 -12.16 -21.08 9.94
N ARG A 75 -12.23 -19.98 10.72
CA ARG A 75 -11.50 -18.74 10.46
C ARG A 75 -10.79 -18.23 11.69
N ARG A 76 -9.65 -17.59 11.45
CA ARG A 76 -8.98 -16.78 12.47
C ARG A 76 -9.81 -15.52 12.76
N PHE A 77 -9.80 -15.06 14.00
CA PHE A 77 -10.43 -13.81 14.41
C PHE A 77 -9.56 -12.59 14.00
N ARG A 78 -9.49 -12.34 12.69
CA ARG A 78 -8.63 -11.28 12.12
C ARG A 78 -9.04 -9.87 12.53
N ALA A 79 -10.32 -9.65 12.80
CA ALA A 79 -10.82 -8.34 13.25
C ALA A 79 -10.21 -7.91 14.58
N LEU A 80 -9.82 -8.85 15.45
CA LEU A 80 -9.25 -8.53 16.76
C LEU A 80 -7.95 -7.74 16.66
N LYS A 81 -7.03 -8.11 15.75
CA LYS A 81 -5.77 -7.38 15.55
C LYS A 81 -6.01 -5.96 15.03
N LEU A 82 -6.99 -5.78 14.15
CA LEU A 82 -7.39 -4.45 13.69
C LEU A 82 -7.99 -3.62 14.81
N TRP A 83 -8.82 -4.24 15.66
CA TRP A 83 -9.38 -3.58 16.83
C TRP A 83 -8.29 -3.14 17.81
N PHE A 84 -7.30 -3.98 18.11
CA PHE A 84 -6.17 -3.63 18.96
C PHE A 84 -5.37 -2.46 18.38
N LEU A 85 -5.07 -2.48 17.07
CA LEU A 85 -4.38 -1.38 16.40
C LEU A 85 -5.15 -0.06 16.57
N ILE A 86 -6.44 -0.05 16.27
CA ILE A 86 -7.27 1.15 16.40
C ILE A 86 -7.35 1.63 17.87
N ARG A 87 -7.36 0.70 18.82
CA ARG A 87 -7.39 1.04 20.26
C ARG A 87 -6.05 1.54 20.77
N SER A 88 -4.94 1.02 20.27
CA SER A 88 -3.58 1.44 20.63
C SER A 88 -3.27 2.82 20.08
N GLU A 89 -3.40 3.00 18.78
CA GLU A 89 -2.99 4.22 18.08
C GLU A 89 -4.04 5.33 18.13
N GLY A 90 -5.31 4.97 18.26
CA GLY A 90 -6.43 5.87 18.10
C GLY A 90 -6.56 6.41 16.68
N LEU A 91 -7.68 7.06 16.39
CA LEU A 91 -7.91 7.65 15.07
C LEU A 91 -6.95 8.82 14.76
N SER A 92 -6.56 9.57 15.80
CA SER A 92 -5.60 10.67 15.68
C SER A 92 -4.19 10.18 15.32
N GLY A 93 -3.72 9.10 15.95
CA GLY A 93 -2.42 8.50 15.65
C GLY A 93 -2.36 7.94 14.23
N ILE A 94 -3.40 7.20 13.82
CA ILE A 94 -3.49 6.67 12.46
C ILE A 94 -3.52 7.81 11.42
N ARG A 95 -4.26 8.89 11.67
CA ARG A 95 -4.28 10.07 10.79
C ARG A 95 -2.92 10.74 10.71
N LYS A 96 -2.24 10.88 11.84
CA LYS A 96 -0.88 11.44 11.88
C LYS A 96 0.07 10.61 11.04
N LEU A 97 0.13 9.30 11.26
CA LEU A 97 0.97 8.38 10.51
C LEU A 97 0.77 8.53 8.99
N ILE A 98 -0.49 8.54 8.53
CA ILE A 98 -0.80 8.67 7.11
C ILE A 98 -0.29 10.01 6.56
N ARG A 99 -0.50 11.12 7.29
CA ARG A 99 -0.04 12.44 6.87
C ARG A 99 1.46 12.55 6.84
N ASP A 100 2.14 12.03 7.86
CA ASP A 100 3.60 12.03 7.93
C ASP A 100 4.18 11.29 6.71
N HIS A 101 3.69 10.08 6.41
CA HIS A 101 4.14 9.31 5.25
C HIS A 101 3.90 10.03 3.92
N ILE A 102 2.77 10.71 3.77
CA ILE A 102 2.48 11.48 2.56
C ILE A 102 3.44 12.67 2.46
N ASN A 103 3.57 13.45 3.53
CA ASN A 103 4.45 14.62 3.57
C ASN A 103 5.91 14.24 3.30
N TRP A 104 6.42 13.19 3.93
CA TRP A 104 7.77 12.68 3.70
C TRP A 104 8.00 12.24 2.25
N SER A 105 7.03 11.56 1.66
CA SER A 105 7.14 11.18 0.25
C SER A 105 7.13 12.39 -0.69
N GLU A 106 6.30 13.40 -0.40
CA GLU A 106 6.26 14.66 -1.15
C GLU A 106 7.55 15.45 -0.99
N GLU A 107 8.12 15.48 0.22
CA GLU A 107 9.42 16.11 0.48
C GLU A 107 10.52 15.48 -0.36
N LEU A 108 10.64 14.15 -0.33
CA LEU A 108 11.62 13.44 -1.15
C LEU A 108 11.39 13.70 -2.64
N PHE A 109 10.16 13.67 -3.11
CA PHE A 109 9.82 13.99 -4.49
C PHE A 109 10.34 15.37 -4.89
N HIS A 110 10.12 16.40 -4.08
CA HIS A 110 10.61 17.76 -4.36
C HIS A 110 12.12 17.84 -4.37
N LYS A 111 12.82 17.13 -3.47
CA LYS A 111 14.28 17.07 -3.44
C LYS A 111 14.85 16.38 -4.68
N ILE A 112 14.36 15.19 -5.03
CA ILE A 112 14.93 14.43 -6.17
C ILE A 112 14.59 15.00 -7.54
N LYS A 113 13.45 15.68 -7.68
CA LYS A 113 13.06 16.37 -8.92
C LYS A 113 14.08 17.42 -9.39
N LEU A 114 14.91 17.92 -8.47
CA LEU A 114 15.94 18.92 -8.75
C LEU A 114 17.28 18.27 -9.19
N LEU A 115 17.41 16.96 -9.07
CA LEU A 115 18.63 16.24 -9.47
C LEU A 115 18.71 16.12 -11.00
N LYS A 116 19.91 16.32 -11.56
CA LYS A 116 20.11 16.41 -13.02
C LYS A 116 19.77 15.16 -13.79
N ASN A 117 20.09 13.99 -13.22
CA ASN A 117 19.98 12.71 -13.89
C ASN A 117 18.74 11.91 -13.39
N ILE A 118 17.71 12.62 -12.96
CA ILE A 118 16.43 12.05 -12.54
C ILE A 118 15.30 12.54 -13.47
N GLU A 119 14.54 11.62 -13.98
CA GLU A 119 13.26 11.87 -14.67
C GLU A 119 12.11 11.41 -13.76
N VAL A 120 11.29 12.34 -13.28
CA VAL A 120 10.04 12.00 -12.59
C VAL A 120 9.01 11.60 -13.62
N ILE A 121 8.32 10.47 -13.39
CA ILE A 121 7.33 9.91 -14.31
C ILE A 121 5.91 10.17 -13.83
N THR A 122 5.65 10.01 -12.53
CA THR A 122 4.36 10.35 -11.92
C THR A 122 4.56 11.24 -10.70
N GLU A 123 3.68 12.20 -10.54
CA GLU A 123 3.63 13.02 -9.32
C GLU A 123 3.04 12.23 -8.15
N PRO A 124 3.28 12.65 -6.91
CA PRO A 124 2.78 11.95 -5.72
C PRO A 124 1.26 11.87 -5.67
N VAL A 125 0.75 10.66 -5.44
CA VAL A 125 -0.64 10.41 -5.05
C VAL A 125 -0.63 9.56 -3.79
N LEU A 126 -1.12 10.09 -2.67
CA LEU A 126 -1.04 9.46 -1.34
C LEU A 126 0.39 9.01 -0.98
N GLY A 127 1.37 9.82 -1.35
CA GLY A 127 2.78 9.53 -1.09
C GLY A 127 3.46 8.56 -2.05
N LEU A 128 2.74 7.97 -3.00
CA LEU A 128 3.33 7.14 -4.05
C LEU A 128 3.67 7.99 -5.26
N PHE A 129 4.93 7.94 -5.70
CA PHE A 129 5.37 8.49 -6.98
C PHE A 129 6.35 7.56 -7.67
N THR A 130 6.67 7.85 -8.94
CA THR A 130 7.63 7.08 -9.71
C THR A 130 8.64 8.00 -10.40
N PHE A 131 9.87 7.53 -10.45
CA PHE A 131 10.99 8.21 -11.10
C PHE A 131 11.92 7.19 -11.75
N ARG A 132 12.88 7.66 -12.52
CA ARG A 132 13.99 6.84 -13.04
C ARG A 132 15.25 7.66 -13.20
N PHE A 133 16.37 6.99 -13.16
CA PHE A 133 17.66 7.56 -13.52
C PHE A 133 17.75 7.66 -15.05
N ILE A 134 18.32 8.75 -15.53
CA ILE A 134 18.57 9.00 -16.96
C ILE A 134 20.05 9.32 -17.18
N ASN A 135 20.58 8.81 -18.29
CA ASN A 135 21.92 9.15 -18.74
C ASN A 135 21.88 9.31 -20.26
N GLN A 136 22.31 10.48 -20.74
CA GLN A 136 22.30 10.80 -22.19
C GLN A 136 23.20 9.86 -23.01
N ASN A 137 24.22 9.25 -22.38
CA ASN A 137 25.14 8.33 -23.02
C ASN A 137 24.72 6.85 -22.91
N SER A 138 23.63 6.55 -22.23
CA SER A 138 23.15 5.17 -22.06
C SER A 138 22.28 4.76 -23.25
N GLU A 139 22.64 3.65 -23.90
CA GLU A 139 21.85 3.06 -24.99
C GLU A 139 20.54 2.44 -24.48
N ASN A 140 20.51 1.98 -23.22
CA ASN A 140 19.33 1.33 -22.62
C ASN A 140 19.06 1.83 -21.21
N ILE A 141 18.15 2.80 -21.09
CA ILE A 141 17.76 3.40 -19.81
C ILE A 141 17.06 2.37 -18.88
N ASN A 142 16.37 1.38 -19.42
CA ASN A 142 15.72 0.37 -18.58
C ASN A 142 16.77 -0.51 -17.88
N GLU A 143 17.77 -1.00 -18.59
CA GLU A 143 18.87 -1.78 -18.01
C GLU A 143 19.69 -0.97 -16.98
N LEU A 144 19.92 0.32 -17.26
CA LEU A 144 20.56 1.23 -16.32
C LEU A 144 19.79 1.25 -14.99
N ASN A 145 18.47 1.40 -15.05
CA ASN A 145 17.65 1.45 -13.84
C ASN A 145 17.56 0.11 -13.11
N GLU A 146 17.49 -1.02 -13.82
CA GLU A 146 17.57 -2.35 -13.19
C GLU A 146 18.88 -2.51 -12.40
N LYS A 147 20.00 -2.11 -12.99
CA LYS A 147 21.32 -2.18 -12.35
C LYS A 147 21.39 -1.29 -11.12
N ILE A 148 20.95 -0.02 -11.23
CA ILE A 148 20.99 0.94 -10.11
C ILE A 148 20.09 0.47 -8.96
N VAL A 149 18.87 0.01 -9.24
CA VAL A 149 17.98 -0.53 -8.20
C VAL A 149 18.61 -1.72 -7.50
N LYS A 150 19.24 -2.62 -8.26
CA LYS A 150 19.94 -3.77 -7.66
C LYS A 150 21.08 -3.30 -6.75
N GLU A 151 21.90 -2.34 -7.18
CA GLU A 151 23.00 -1.79 -6.37
C GLU A 151 22.47 -1.17 -5.08
N ILE A 152 21.43 -0.33 -5.14
CA ILE A 152 20.80 0.30 -3.97
C ILE A 152 20.31 -0.76 -2.99
N ASN A 153 19.62 -1.79 -3.48
CA ASN A 153 19.08 -2.84 -2.64
C ASN A 153 20.17 -3.74 -2.03
N ASP A 154 21.25 -3.99 -2.77
CA ASP A 154 22.40 -4.77 -2.30
C ASP A 154 23.19 -4.02 -1.19
N GLU A 155 23.22 -2.68 -1.22
CA GLU A 155 23.81 -1.83 -0.17
C GLU A 155 23.02 -1.88 1.15
N GLY A 156 21.73 -2.19 1.09
CA GLY A 156 20.89 -2.47 2.25
C GLY A 156 20.47 -1.27 3.09
N LEU A 157 20.75 -0.03 2.65
CA LEU A 157 20.33 1.19 3.36
C LEU A 157 18.85 1.49 3.15
N ILE A 158 18.38 1.33 1.91
CA ILE A 158 16.98 1.46 1.50
C ILE A 158 16.60 0.32 0.56
N TYR A 159 15.31 0.06 0.43
CA TYR A 159 14.80 -0.95 -0.49
C TYR A 159 13.80 -0.33 -1.47
N LEU A 160 14.15 -0.31 -2.76
CA LEU A 160 13.33 0.22 -3.83
C LEU A 160 12.80 -0.88 -4.74
N THR A 161 11.58 -0.70 -5.25
CA THR A 161 10.95 -1.67 -6.16
C THR A 161 10.75 -1.07 -7.55
N PRO A 162 11.23 -1.74 -8.61
CA PRO A 162 10.95 -1.33 -9.97
C PRO A 162 9.55 -1.74 -10.40
N THR A 163 9.00 -0.99 -11.35
CA THR A 163 7.76 -1.32 -12.09
C THR A 163 7.84 -0.79 -13.51
N LYS A 164 6.80 -0.98 -14.31
CA LYS A 164 6.71 -0.40 -15.65
C LYS A 164 5.56 0.59 -15.74
N VAL A 165 5.82 1.71 -16.43
CA VAL A 165 4.81 2.67 -16.89
C VAL A 165 4.96 2.77 -18.41
N GLY A 166 4.05 2.14 -19.15
CA GLY A 166 4.26 1.85 -20.56
C GLY A 166 5.51 0.98 -20.76
N GLU A 167 6.38 1.38 -21.67
CA GLU A 167 7.66 0.69 -21.95
C GLU A 167 8.81 1.14 -21.03
N LYS A 168 8.57 2.14 -20.16
CA LYS A 168 9.59 2.66 -19.26
C LYS A 168 9.65 1.84 -17.97
N LEU A 169 10.81 1.28 -17.65
CA LEU A 169 11.10 0.80 -16.31
C LEU A 169 11.29 2.01 -15.39
N VAL A 170 10.59 2.03 -14.31
CA VAL A 170 10.57 3.12 -13.33
C VAL A 170 10.71 2.58 -11.90
N ILE A 171 11.18 3.40 -11.02
CA ILE A 171 11.37 3.09 -9.61
C ILE A 171 10.20 3.70 -8.83
N ARG A 172 9.58 2.89 -7.98
CA ARG A 172 8.52 3.35 -7.09
C ARG A 172 9.13 3.78 -5.76
N PHE A 173 8.70 4.94 -5.30
CA PHE A 173 8.91 5.36 -3.93
C PHE A 173 7.58 5.57 -3.20
N MET A 174 7.52 5.11 -1.97
CA MET A 174 6.43 5.37 -1.05
C MET A 174 6.93 5.18 0.38
N ALA A 175 6.83 6.21 1.20
CA ALA A 175 6.98 6.08 2.64
C ALA A 175 5.80 5.24 3.18
N GLY A 176 6.06 4.15 3.88
CA GLY A 176 4.94 3.26 4.26
C GLY A 176 5.23 2.21 5.31
N THR A 177 6.42 2.15 5.89
CA THR A 177 6.69 1.29 7.06
C THR A 177 6.30 2.01 8.35
N LEU A 178 5.78 1.27 9.32
CA LEU A 178 5.30 1.84 10.59
C LEU A 178 6.40 2.51 11.41
N GLU A 179 7.60 1.96 11.33
CA GLU A 179 8.77 2.40 12.08
C GLU A 179 9.57 3.48 11.34
N MET A 180 9.04 3.97 10.20
CA MET A 180 9.72 5.02 9.43
C MET A 180 9.72 6.34 10.19
N GLU A 181 10.87 6.98 10.17
CA GLU A 181 11.12 8.30 10.75
C GLU A 181 11.52 9.31 9.68
N GLU A 182 11.47 10.59 10.00
CA GLU A 182 11.85 11.68 9.08
C GLU A 182 13.29 11.54 8.56
N ASN A 183 14.20 11.08 9.41
CA ASN A 183 15.62 10.87 9.04
C ASN A 183 15.79 9.79 7.93
N ASP A 184 14.86 8.84 7.80
CA ASP A 184 14.92 7.83 6.73
C ASP A 184 14.73 8.45 5.34
N ILE A 185 14.06 9.58 5.27
CA ILE A 185 13.90 10.36 4.03
C ILE A 185 15.21 10.99 3.61
N ASP A 186 16.00 11.50 4.57
CA ASP A 186 17.32 12.05 4.26
C ASP A 186 18.28 10.96 3.81
N VAL A 187 18.23 9.78 4.45
CA VAL A 187 18.99 8.60 3.99
C VAL A 187 18.60 8.20 2.57
N ALA A 188 17.30 8.15 2.28
CA ALA A 188 16.80 7.82 0.93
C ALA A 188 17.24 8.88 -0.10
N TYR A 189 17.18 10.17 0.25
CA TYR A 189 17.62 11.25 -0.61
C TYR A 189 19.12 11.16 -0.94
N GLU A 190 19.98 11.00 0.08
CA GLU A 190 21.43 10.94 -0.15
C GLU A 190 21.81 9.71 -0.96
N CYS A 191 21.17 8.55 -0.74
CA CYS A 191 21.37 7.35 -1.54
C CYS A 191 21.00 7.58 -3.02
N ILE A 192 19.84 8.16 -3.30
CA ILE A 192 19.38 8.44 -4.67
C ILE A 192 20.27 9.49 -5.33
N LYS A 193 20.64 10.54 -4.61
CA LYS A 193 21.52 11.61 -5.09
C LYS A 193 22.89 11.07 -5.49
N GLU A 194 23.54 10.27 -4.63
CA GLU A 194 24.82 9.64 -4.92
C GLU A 194 24.77 8.83 -6.23
N LYS A 195 23.73 8.02 -6.42
CA LYS A 195 23.56 7.27 -7.66
C LYS A 195 23.33 8.19 -8.87
N SER A 196 22.57 9.27 -8.71
CA SER A 196 22.34 10.23 -9.79
C SER A 196 23.60 10.98 -10.22
N GLU A 197 24.52 11.26 -9.29
CA GLU A 197 25.80 11.93 -9.58
C GLU A 197 26.80 11.02 -10.29
N ARG A 198 26.68 9.69 -10.10
CA ARG A 198 27.53 8.68 -10.77
C ARG A 198 26.99 8.24 -12.13
N THR A 199 25.70 8.56 -12.39
CA THR A 199 25.01 8.25 -13.63
C THR A 199 25.22 9.30 -14.69
#